data_40e459378ffa9948daaa988205b35ff1
#
_entry.id   40e459378ffa9948daaa988205b35ff1
#
_cell.length_a   1.000
_cell.length_b   1.000
_cell.length_c   1.000
_cell.angle_alpha   90.00
_cell.angle_beta   90.00
_cell.angle_gamma   90.00
#
_symmetry.space_group_name_H-M   'P 1'
#
loop_
_entity.id
_entity.type
_entity.pdbx_description
1 polymer ?
#
loop_
_entity_poly.entity_id
_entity_poly.type
_entity_poly.pdbx_seq_one_letter_code
_entity_poly.pdbx_strand_id
1 'polypeptide(L)'
;HRGSSAASDVYKRQMSVATAKVAGVENVIACSAPNGNDGPHPAILYAMHLSGADTILSLGGVQAIASMAFGLFTGNKARILVGPGNRFVAEAKRMLYGRVGIDMFAGPTEIAIIADKTADAQIVAEDLVSQAEHGPDSPAWLFTTSRELADKVTDLMPGLIEALPETARNAATSAWRDYGEIILCDTDEEMAGVSDEYAAEHLQVHTGSDSWFTDRLKNYGSLFVGEETTVAYGDKCSGTNHILPTKGAAHYTGGLSVHKYMKIVTTQRMTREANREVAPASARISRLEGMEAHARSSDVRLRKYFPNENF
;
A
#
# COMPACT_ATOMS: atom_id res chain seq x y z
N HIS A 1 22.15 -14.70 3.75
CA HIS A 1 20.89 -14.15 4.32
C HIS A 1 19.74 -14.10 3.31
N ARG A 2 19.22 -15.25 2.88
CA ARG A 2 18.11 -15.31 1.90
C ARG A 2 17.00 -16.30 2.27
N GLY A 3 16.99 -16.80 3.51
CA GLY A 3 16.07 -17.87 3.90
C GLY A 3 14.68 -17.42 4.35
N SER A 4 14.52 -16.23 4.91
CA SER A 4 13.24 -15.77 5.47
C SER A 4 12.35 -15.01 4.48
N SER A 5 12.92 -14.41 3.43
CA SER A 5 12.14 -13.63 2.45
C SER A 5 11.38 -14.46 1.41
N ALA A 6 11.76 -15.71 1.18
CA ALA A 6 11.15 -16.53 0.14
C ALA A 6 9.72 -16.98 0.48
N ALA A 7 9.45 -17.29 1.76
CA ALA A 7 8.12 -17.75 2.18
C ALA A 7 7.12 -16.58 2.31
N SER A 8 7.56 -15.40 2.72
CA SER A 8 6.69 -14.21 2.83
C SER A 8 6.23 -13.66 1.47
N ASP A 9 6.81 -14.11 0.37
CA ASP A 9 6.48 -13.64 -0.97
C ASP A 9 5.33 -14.40 -1.66
N VAL A 10 4.89 -15.53 -1.12
CA VAL A 10 3.84 -16.36 -1.75
C VAL A 10 2.52 -15.58 -1.81
N TYR A 11 2.02 -15.11 -0.70
CA TYR A 11 0.76 -14.39 -0.62
C TYR A 11 0.82 -13.03 -1.36
N LYS A 12 1.94 -12.32 -1.27
CA LYS A 12 2.11 -11.03 -1.98
C LYS A 12 2.01 -11.19 -3.50
N ARG A 13 2.53 -12.30 -4.05
CA ARG A 13 2.39 -12.61 -5.48
C ARG A 13 0.95 -12.93 -5.84
N GLN A 14 0.27 -13.72 -5.04
CA GLN A 14 -1.14 -14.02 -5.23
C GLN A 14 -1.98 -12.73 -5.19
N MET A 15 -1.83 -11.91 -4.15
CA MET A 15 -2.56 -10.66 -3.98
C MET A 15 -2.33 -9.65 -5.11
N SER A 16 -1.10 -9.55 -5.63
CA SER A 16 -0.80 -8.66 -6.76
C SER A 16 -1.45 -9.14 -8.05
N VAL A 17 -1.27 -10.40 -8.39
CA VAL A 17 -1.72 -10.99 -9.67
C VAL A 17 -3.24 -11.13 -9.70
N ALA A 18 -3.84 -11.70 -8.64
CA ALA A 18 -5.30 -11.88 -8.58
C ALA A 18 -6.04 -10.53 -8.67
N THR A 19 -5.56 -9.50 -7.95
CA THR A 19 -6.17 -8.17 -7.99
C THR A 19 -6.07 -7.55 -9.39
N ALA A 20 -4.94 -7.72 -10.08
CA ALA A 20 -4.79 -7.28 -11.47
C ALA A 20 -5.78 -7.97 -12.40
N LYS A 21 -5.93 -9.29 -12.27
CA LYS A 21 -6.88 -10.07 -13.10
C LYS A 21 -8.33 -9.69 -12.82
N VAL A 22 -8.70 -9.51 -11.56
CA VAL A 22 -10.04 -9.03 -11.19
C VAL A 22 -10.31 -7.62 -11.73
N ALA A 23 -9.29 -6.78 -11.79
CA ALA A 23 -9.38 -5.45 -12.42
C ALA A 23 -9.48 -5.49 -13.95
N GLY A 24 -9.41 -6.65 -14.59
CA GLY A 24 -9.49 -6.82 -16.03
C GLY A 24 -8.18 -6.57 -16.78
N VAL A 25 -7.03 -6.66 -16.11
CA VAL A 25 -5.72 -6.53 -16.78
C VAL A 25 -5.47 -7.76 -17.65
N GLU A 26 -5.38 -7.55 -18.95
CA GLU A 26 -5.24 -8.63 -19.94
C GLU A 26 -3.89 -9.34 -19.84
N ASN A 27 -2.78 -8.59 -19.68
CA ASN A 27 -1.43 -9.13 -19.65
C ASN A 27 -0.74 -8.82 -18.32
N VAL A 28 -0.60 -9.83 -17.48
CA VAL A 28 0.04 -9.74 -16.16
C VAL A 28 1.37 -10.49 -16.17
N ILE A 29 2.45 -9.73 -16.03
CA ILE A 29 3.81 -10.25 -15.90
C ILE A 29 4.15 -10.29 -14.42
N ALA A 30 4.36 -11.48 -13.87
CA ALA A 30 4.80 -11.68 -12.49
C ALA A 30 6.31 -12.02 -12.46
N CYS A 31 7.00 -11.63 -11.40
CA CYS A 31 8.40 -11.95 -11.24
C CYS A 31 8.74 -12.35 -9.81
N SER A 32 9.70 -13.25 -9.66
CA SER A 32 10.30 -13.60 -8.39
C SER A 32 11.76 -13.96 -8.58
N ALA A 33 12.60 -13.56 -7.62
CA ALA A 33 14.00 -13.91 -7.65
C ALA A 33 14.17 -15.45 -7.56
N PRO A 34 15.17 -16.02 -8.22
CA PRO A 34 15.51 -17.42 -8.06
C PRO A 34 16.03 -17.70 -6.64
N ASN A 35 15.73 -18.90 -6.14
CA ASN A 35 16.27 -19.44 -4.90
C ASN A 35 17.42 -20.40 -5.26
N GLY A 36 18.64 -19.90 -5.22
CA GLY A 36 19.80 -20.66 -5.71
C GLY A 36 19.77 -20.90 -7.23
N ASN A 37 20.03 -22.14 -7.65
CA ASN A 37 20.09 -22.54 -9.05
C ASN A 37 18.77 -23.11 -9.60
N ASP A 38 17.77 -23.32 -8.72
CA ASP A 38 16.54 -24.06 -9.07
C ASP A 38 15.38 -23.15 -9.50
N GLY A 39 15.61 -21.86 -9.63
CA GLY A 39 14.55 -20.88 -9.95
C GLY A 39 13.78 -20.41 -8.73
N PRO A 40 12.62 -19.75 -8.90
CA PRO A 40 11.77 -19.32 -7.78
C PRO A 40 11.21 -20.50 -7.01
N HIS A 41 10.90 -20.28 -5.73
CA HIS A 41 10.32 -21.33 -4.88
C HIS A 41 9.02 -21.89 -5.49
N PRO A 42 8.80 -23.22 -5.51
CA PRO A 42 7.63 -23.83 -6.15
C PRO A 42 6.28 -23.29 -5.70
N ALA A 43 6.13 -22.98 -4.40
CA ALA A 43 4.90 -22.38 -3.88
C ALA A 43 4.63 -20.99 -4.47
N ILE A 44 5.67 -20.19 -4.73
CA ILE A 44 5.53 -18.87 -5.38
C ILE A 44 5.09 -19.04 -6.83
N LEU A 45 5.71 -19.97 -7.57
CA LEU A 45 5.32 -20.28 -8.95
C LEU A 45 3.86 -20.75 -9.03
N TYR A 46 3.48 -21.62 -8.11
CA TYR A 46 2.10 -22.11 -8.02
C TYR A 46 1.11 -20.98 -7.71
N ALA A 47 1.42 -20.09 -6.75
CA ALA A 47 0.57 -18.94 -6.42
C ALA A 47 0.40 -17.98 -7.61
N MET A 48 1.48 -17.69 -8.34
CA MET A 48 1.42 -16.86 -9.56
C MET A 48 0.56 -17.49 -10.64
N HIS A 49 0.75 -18.80 -10.88
CA HIS A 49 -0.02 -19.54 -11.86
C HIS A 49 -1.50 -19.61 -11.50
N LEU A 50 -1.82 -19.98 -10.26
CA LEU A 50 -3.19 -20.08 -9.75
C LEU A 50 -3.92 -18.74 -9.84
N SER A 51 -3.21 -17.63 -9.62
CA SER A 51 -3.75 -16.28 -9.70
C SER A 51 -3.92 -15.76 -11.13
N GLY A 52 -3.43 -16.48 -12.13
CA GLY A 52 -3.61 -16.17 -13.55
C GLY A 52 -2.53 -15.27 -14.14
N ALA A 53 -1.27 -15.33 -13.67
CA ALA A 53 -0.16 -14.65 -14.34
C ALA A 53 0.03 -15.19 -15.75
N ASP A 54 0.11 -14.31 -16.76
CA ASP A 54 0.30 -14.70 -18.16
C ASP A 54 1.77 -15.02 -18.47
N THR A 55 2.68 -14.35 -17.78
CA THR A 55 4.13 -14.57 -17.91
C THR A 55 4.77 -14.54 -16.53
N ILE A 56 5.65 -15.49 -16.26
CA ILE A 56 6.43 -15.56 -15.03
C ILE A 56 7.92 -15.42 -15.38
N LEU A 57 8.58 -14.40 -14.81
CA LEU A 57 10.01 -14.17 -14.96
C LEU A 57 10.74 -14.63 -13.69
N SER A 58 11.70 -15.53 -13.84
CA SER A 58 12.65 -15.92 -12.79
C SER A 58 13.70 -14.82 -12.62
N LEU A 59 13.26 -13.68 -12.08
CA LEU A 59 14.07 -12.47 -11.97
C LEU A 59 13.58 -11.64 -10.78
N GLY A 60 14.49 -11.01 -10.05
CA GLY A 60 14.16 -10.18 -8.89
C GLY A 60 14.86 -8.82 -8.89
N GLY A 61 14.61 -8.02 -7.87
CA GLY A 61 15.29 -6.76 -7.65
C GLY A 61 15.08 -5.72 -8.75
N VAL A 62 16.05 -4.82 -8.91
CA VAL A 62 16.05 -3.76 -9.94
C VAL A 62 15.94 -4.32 -11.34
N GLN A 63 16.55 -5.48 -11.59
CA GLN A 63 16.54 -6.14 -12.90
C GLN A 63 15.10 -6.53 -13.31
N ALA A 64 14.29 -7.03 -12.38
CA ALA A 64 12.90 -7.34 -12.65
C ALA A 64 12.08 -6.07 -12.98
N ILE A 65 12.28 -5.01 -12.21
CA ILE A 65 11.65 -3.71 -12.45
C ILE A 65 12.00 -3.17 -13.83
N ALA A 66 13.29 -3.16 -14.18
CA ALA A 66 13.74 -2.70 -15.50
C ALA A 66 13.19 -3.60 -16.63
N SER A 67 13.22 -4.92 -16.46
CA SER A 67 12.73 -5.86 -17.46
C SER A 67 11.26 -5.65 -17.79
N MET A 68 10.42 -5.46 -16.78
CA MET A 68 9.01 -5.17 -16.98
C MET A 68 8.78 -3.79 -17.59
N ALA A 69 9.46 -2.75 -17.09
CA ALA A 69 9.28 -1.38 -17.55
C ALA A 69 9.70 -1.17 -19.02
N PHE A 70 10.74 -1.86 -19.46
CA PHE A 70 11.29 -1.73 -20.82
C PHE A 70 10.84 -2.83 -21.77
N GLY A 71 10.14 -3.87 -21.27
CA GLY A 71 9.68 -5.00 -22.08
C GLY A 71 10.81 -5.95 -22.48
N LEU A 72 11.87 -6.03 -21.67
CA LEU A 72 12.95 -6.96 -21.90
C LEU A 72 12.44 -8.39 -21.70
N PHE A 73 12.88 -9.32 -22.52
CA PHE A 73 12.49 -10.74 -22.55
C PHE A 73 11.05 -11.04 -23.00
N THR A 74 10.10 -10.14 -22.75
CA THR A 74 8.69 -10.38 -23.09
C THR A 74 8.22 -9.64 -24.35
N GLY A 75 8.95 -8.61 -24.78
CA GLY A 75 8.52 -7.68 -25.84
C GLY A 75 7.42 -6.70 -25.40
N ASN A 76 6.79 -6.94 -24.26
CA ASN A 76 5.67 -6.13 -23.74
C ASN A 76 6.14 -5.26 -22.57
N LYS A 77 5.97 -3.95 -22.70
CA LYS A 77 6.27 -2.99 -21.64
C LYS A 77 5.11 -2.96 -20.65
N ALA A 78 5.40 -3.10 -19.36
CA ALA A 78 4.41 -2.88 -18.33
C ALA A 78 3.99 -1.39 -18.31
N ARG A 79 2.71 -1.14 -18.08
CA ARG A 79 2.16 0.22 -17.91
C ARG A 79 2.09 0.62 -16.46
N ILE A 80 2.05 -0.36 -15.57
CA ILE A 80 2.08 -0.18 -14.11
C ILE A 80 2.96 -1.27 -13.48
N LEU A 81 3.75 -0.89 -12.49
CA LEU A 81 4.59 -1.76 -11.68
C LEU A 81 4.01 -1.84 -10.27
N VAL A 82 3.75 -3.05 -9.81
CA VAL A 82 3.05 -3.31 -8.56
C VAL A 82 3.85 -4.29 -7.71
N GLY A 83 3.79 -4.13 -6.41
CA GLY A 83 4.38 -5.00 -5.42
C GLY A 83 5.47 -4.34 -4.59
N PRO A 84 5.65 -4.83 -3.36
CA PRO A 84 6.68 -4.36 -2.45
C PRO A 84 8.06 -4.92 -2.85
N GLY A 85 9.09 -4.35 -2.25
CA GLY A 85 10.46 -4.82 -2.42
C GLY A 85 11.40 -4.06 -1.48
N ASN A 86 12.68 -4.40 -1.55
CA ASN A 86 13.69 -3.70 -0.76
C ASN A 86 13.90 -2.26 -1.26
N ARG A 87 14.72 -1.48 -0.53
CA ARG A 87 15.02 -0.08 -0.84
C ARG A 87 15.47 0.16 -2.29
N PHE A 88 16.16 -0.80 -2.93
CA PHE A 88 16.60 -0.67 -4.31
C PHE A 88 15.45 -0.84 -5.31
N VAL A 89 14.49 -1.72 -5.01
CA VAL A 89 13.25 -1.88 -5.79
C VAL A 89 12.39 -0.63 -5.66
N ALA A 90 12.24 -0.08 -4.46
CA ALA A 90 11.52 1.16 -4.22
C ALA A 90 12.16 2.33 -5.00
N GLU A 91 13.49 2.45 -4.97
CA GLU A 91 14.19 3.48 -5.74
C GLU A 91 14.05 3.30 -7.26
N ALA A 92 14.13 2.06 -7.75
CA ALA A 92 13.91 1.79 -9.17
C ALA A 92 12.49 2.17 -9.62
N LYS A 93 11.47 1.90 -8.80
CA LYS A 93 10.09 2.35 -9.04
C LYS A 93 10.01 3.88 -9.04
N ARG A 94 10.65 4.56 -8.09
CA ARG A 94 10.71 6.02 -8.03
C ARG A 94 11.31 6.64 -9.28
N MET A 95 12.42 6.10 -9.77
CA MET A 95 13.10 6.59 -10.98
C MET A 95 12.26 6.42 -12.25
N LEU A 96 11.37 5.43 -12.28
CA LEU A 96 10.54 5.11 -13.44
C LEU A 96 9.14 5.73 -13.36
N TYR A 97 8.76 6.28 -12.21
CA TYR A 97 7.46 6.94 -12.05
C TYR A 97 7.31 8.09 -13.05
N GLY A 98 6.15 8.17 -13.68
CA GLY A 98 5.89 9.07 -14.79
C GLY A 98 6.13 8.43 -16.18
N ARG A 99 7.11 7.53 -16.30
CA ARG A 99 7.27 6.69 -17.49
C ARG A 99 6.37 5.46 -17.45
N VAL A 100 6.26 4.85 -16.25
CA VAL A 100 5.30 3.80 -15.93
C VAL A 100 4.55 4.20 -14.66
N GLY A 101 3.33 3.70 -14.48
CA GLY A 101 2.62 3.83 -13.22
C GLY A 101 3.27 2.96 -12.13
N ILE A 102 3.08 3.33 -10.88
CA ILE A 102 3.43 2.50 -9.72
C ILE A 102 2.26 2.44 -8.76
N ASP A 103 2.20 1.38 -7.95
CA ASP A 103 1.20 1.27 -6.88
C ASP A 103 1.46 2.26 -5.75
N MET A 104 2.61 2.11 -5.09
CA MET A 104 3.07 2.94 -3.97
C MET A 104 4.57 2.75 -3.73
N PHE A 105 5.13 3.59 -2.85
CA PHE A 105 6.43 3.36 -2.25
C PHE A 105 6.21 2.63 -0.93
N ALA A 106 6.78 1.42 -0.79
CA ALA A 106 6.74 0.66 0.44
C ALA A 106 8.12 0.66 1.09
N GLY A 107 8.16 0.94 2.39
CA GLY A 107 9.32 0.80 3.26
C GLY A 107 9.30 -0.52 4.04
N PRO A 108 9.99 -0.56 5.20
CA PRO A 108 9.85 -1.64 6.17
C PRO A 108 8.40 -1.78 6.61
N THR A 109 8.00 -2.99 6.96
CA THR A 109 6.65 -3.25 7.48
C THR A 109 6.54 -2.71 8.92
N GLU A 110 5.34 -2.25 9.28
CA GLU A 110 5.04 -1.55 10.52
C GLU A 110 3.80 -2.12 11.18
N ILE A 111 3.75 -2.11 12.53
CA ILE A 111 2.54 -2.38 13.30
C ILE A 111 2.31 -1.31 14.35
N ALA A 112 1.07 -0.92 14.53
CA ALA A 112 0.59 -0.20 15.71
C ALA A 112 -0.54 -0.99 16.37
N ILE A 113 -0.56 -1.02 17.69
CA ILE A 113 -1.63 -1.62 18.48
C ILE A 113 -2.20 -0.55 19.41
N ILE A 114 -3.50 -0.30 19.31
CA ILE A 114 -4.28 0.43 20.30
C ILE A 114 -4.81 -0.60 21.29
N ALA A 115 -4.48 -0.46 22.55
CA ALA A 115 -4.93 -1.41 23.58
C ALA A 115 -5.21 -0.70 24.90
N ASP A 116 -6.31 -1.07 25.57
CA ASP A 116 -6.64 -0.59 26.90
C ASP A 116 -6.38 -1.65 27.98
N LYS A 117 -6.82 -1.40 29.20
CA LYS A 117 -6.66 -2.33 30.35
C LYS A 117 -7.36 -3.68 30.19
N THR A 118 -8.24 -3.84 29.21
CA THR A 118 -8.98 -5.08 28.95
C THR A 118 -8.21 -6.04 28.06
N ALA A 119 -7.20 -5.54 27.33
CA ALA A 119 -6.40 -6.32 26.41
C ALA A 119 -5.51 -7.35 27.14
N ASP A 120 -5.29 -8.49 26.51
CA ASP A 120 -4.32 -9.49 26.97
C ASP A 120 -2.90 -9.09 26.61
N ALA A 121 -2.06 -8.87 27.64
CA ALA A 121 -0.68 -8.41 27.45
C ALA A 121 0.18 -9.41 26.64
N GLN A 122 -0.10 -10.74 26.76
CA GLN A 122 0.62 -11.76 26.02
C GLN A 122 0.30 -11.67 24.52
N ILE A 123 -0.98 -11.51 24.17
CA ILE A 123 -1.42 -11.36 22.76
C ILE A 123 -0.80 -10.11 22.16
N VAL A 124 -0.88 -8.97 22.86
CA VAL A 124 -0.28 -7.70 22.38
C VAL A 124 1.23 -7.85 22.17
N ALA A 125 1.96 -8.46 23.10
CA ALA A 125 3.40 -8.65 22.98
C ALA A 125 3.77 -9.58 21.82
N GLU A 126 3.05 -10.71 21.65
CA GLU A 126 3.26 -11.65 20.53
C GLU A 126 3.03 -10.99 19.17
N ASP A 127 1.99 -10.16 19.04
CA ASP A 127 1.68 -9.47 17.81
C ASP A 127 2.75 -8.40 17.47
N LEU A 128 3.28 -7.68 18.45
CA LEU A 128 4.41 -6.77 18.27
C LEU A 128 5.68 -7.50 17.83
N VAL A 129 6.00 -8.64 18.46
CA VAL A 129 7.16 -9.48 18.11
C VAL A 129 7.00 -10.07 16.71
N SER A 130 5.79 -10.53 16.34
CA SER A 130 5.51 -11.11 15.03
C SER A 130 5.79 -10.13 13.88
N GLN A 131 5.66 -8.83 14.14
CA GLN A 131 6.00 -7.80 13.16
C GLN A 131 7.49 -7.43 13.21
N ALA A 132 8.07 -7.35 14.40
CA ALA A 132 9.49 -7.02 14.58
C ALA A 132 10.43 -8.06 13.94
N GLU A 133 10.00 -9.32 13.81
CA GLU A 133 10.81 -10.39 13.18
C GLU A 133 11.00 -10.21 11.67
N HIS A 134 10.20 -9.37 10.99
CA HIS A 134 10.28 -9.16 9.55
C HIS A 134 11.57 -8.45 9.11
N GLY A 135 12.15 -7.60 9.96
CA GLY A 135 13.39 -6.89 9.61
C GLY A 135 13.92 -6.02 10.75
N PRO A 136 15.22 -5.71 10.74
CA PRO A 136 15.85 -4.91 11.79
C PRO A 136 15.37 -3.45 11.87
N ASP A 137 14.63 -3.00 10.86
CA ASP A 137 14.09 -1.65 10.71
C ASP A 137 12.54 -1.63 10.66
N SER A 138 11.88 -2.68 11.20
CA SER A 138 10.42 -2.81 11.27
C SER A 138 9.87 -2.19 12.56
N PRO A 139 9.18 -1.03 12.49
CA PRO A 139 8.60 -0.40 13.67
C PRO A 139 7.48 -1.23 14.30
N ALA A 140 7.40 -1.19 15.63
CA ALA A 140 6.35 -1.83 16.40
C ALA A 140 5.93 -0.90 17.54
N TRP A 141 4.68 -0.44 17.51
CA TRP A 141 4.17 0.61 18.39
C TRP A 141 2.97 0.12 19.21
N LEU A 142 2.95 0.43 20.49
CA LEU A 142 1.80 0.25 21.37
C LEU A 142 1.30 1.61 21.86
N PHE A 143 0.04 1.91 21.61
CA PHE A 143 -0.66 3.06 22.17
C PHE A 143 -1.62 2.57 23.23
N THR A 144 -1.49 3.04 24.48
CA THR A 144 -2.32 2.53 25.57
C THR A 144 -2.61 3.61 26.62
N THR A 145 -3.78 3.53 27.24
CA THR A 145 -4.10 4.30 28.45
C THR A 145 -3.75 3.55 29.73
N SER A 146 -3.28 2.29 29.64
CA SER A 146 -3.00 1.43 30.80
C SER A 146 -1.48 1.31 31.05
N ARG A 147 -1.01 1.95 32.11
CA ARG A 147 0.37 1.77 32.58
C ARG A 147 0.69 0.31 32.89
N GLU A 148 -0.27 -0.39 33.52
CA GLU A 148 -0.10 -1.79 33.88
C GLU A 148 0.09 -2.68 32.63
N LEU A 149 -0.67 -2.44 31.56
CA LEU A 149 -0.50 -3.16 30.29
C LEU A 149 0.88 -2.83 29.66
N ALA A 150 1.27 -1.56 29.62
CA ALA A 150 2.55 -1.13 29.11
C ALA A 150 3.73 -1.83 29.82
N ASP A 151 3.69 -1.87 31.14
CA ASP A 151 4.73 -2.52 31.96
C ASP A 151 4.78 -4.03 31.68
N LYS A 152 3.62 -4.73 31.66
CA LYS A 152 3.54 -6.16 31.34
C LYS A 152 4.06 -6.49 29.94
N VAL A 153 3.70 -5.71 28.93
CA VAL A 153 4.21 -5.89 27.56
C VAL A 153 5.71 -5.70 27.52
N THR A 154 6.23 -4.64 28.18
CA THR A 154 7.67 -4.39 28.26
C THR A 154 8.44 -5.56 28.88
N ASP A 155 7.89 -6.17 29.93
CA ASP A 155 8.50 -7.32 30.63
C ASP A 155 8.47 -8.60 29.77
N LEU A 156 7.45 -8.80 28.95
CA LEU A 156 7.29 -9.98 28.09
C LEU A 156 8.21 -9.96 26.85
N MET A 157 8.41 -8.80 26.24
CA MET A 157 9.13 -8.66 24.97
C MET A 157 10.49 -9.36 24.92
N PRO A 158 11.40 -9.22 25.91
CA PRO A 158 12.72 -9.85 25.83
C PRO A 158 12.64 -11.40 25.76
N GLY A 159 11.74 -12.02 26.54
CA GLY A 159 11.56 -13.47 26.54
C GLY A 159 11.01 -14.00 25.23
N LEU A 160 10.03 -13.30 24.65
CA LEU A 160 9.42 -13.65 23.38
C LEU A 160 10.40 -13.55 22.22
N ILE A 161 11.20 -12.48 22.20
CA ILE A 161 12.24 -12.27 21.18
C ILE A 161 13.32 -13.36 21.31
N GLU A 162 13.77 -13.71 22.51
CA GLU A 162 14.80 -14.74 22.73
C GLU A 162 14.33 -16.13 22.28
N ALA A 163 13.05 -16.41 22.34
CA ALA A 163 12.46 -17.69 21.90
C ALA A 163 12.46 -17.89 20.37
N LEU A 164 12.69 -16.83 19.60
CA LEU A 164 12.70 -16.88 18.11
C LEU A 164 13.95 -17.62 17.58
N PRO A 165 13.86 -18.19 16.36
CA PRO A 165 15.04 -18.66 15.63
C PRO A 165 16.04 -17.52 15.41
N GLU A 166 17.34 -17.83 15.37
CA GLU A 166 18.44 -16.88 15.37
C GLU A 166 18.26 -15.69 14.41
N THR A 167 17.86 -15.93 13.16
CA THR A 167 17.69 -14.87 12.15
C THR A 167 16.55 -13.92 12.53
N ALA A 168 15.40 -14.46 12.93
CA ALA A 168 14.22 -13.70 13.36
C ALA A 168 14.51 -12.94 14.66
N ARG A 169 15.18 -13.59 15.63
CA ARG A 169 15.63 -12.99 16.89
C ARG A 169 16.51 -11.78 16.66
N ASN A 170 17.53 -11.90 15.81
CA ASN A 170 18.43 -10.79 15.49
C ASN A 170 17.69 -9.60 14.86
N ALA A 171 16.72 -9.87 13.99
CA ALA A 171 15.88 -8.84 13.39
C ALA A 171 14.98 -8.18 14.45
N ALA A 172 14.22 -8.98 15.22
CA ALA A 172 13.30 -8.48 16.23
C ALA A 172 14.03 -7.72 17.36
N THR A 173 15.22 -8.19 17.79
CA THR A 173 16.05 -7.48 18.76
C THR A 173 16.42 -6.08 18.28
N SER A 174 16.84 -5.95 17.03
CA SER A 174 17.22 -4.65 16.46
C SER A 174 16.00 -3.75 16.26
N ALA A 175 14.93 -4.31 15.71
CA ALA A 175 13.67 -3.60 15.47
C ALA A 175 13.07 -3.04 16.76
N TRP A 176 12.95 -3.88 17.79
CA TRP A 176 12.39 -3.44 19.07
C TRP A 176 13.28 -2.42 19.79
N ARG A 177 14.60 -2.61 19.78
CA ARG A 177 15.54 -1.66 20.40
C ARG A 177 15.51 -0.28 19.74
N ASP A 178 15.48 -0.22 18.40
CA ASP A 178 15.71 1.00 17.63
C ASP A 178 14.41 1.68 17.16
N TYR A 179 13.30 0.92 17.06
CA TYR A 179 12.02 1.38 16.49
C TYR A 179 10.78 0.92 17.28
N GLY A 180 10.98 0.20 18.40
CA GLY A 180 9.87 -0.17 19.28
C GLY A 180 9.51 1.02 20.18
N GLU A 181 8.22 1.34 20.30
CA GLU A 181 7.73 2.42 21.15
C GLU A 181 6.46 2.01 21.89
N ILE A 182 6.38 2.36 23.17
CA ILE A 182 5.15 2.26 23.95
C ILE A 182 4.77 3.67 24.37
N ILE A 183 3.66 4.17 23.86
CA ILE A 183 3.16 5.51 24.11
C ILE A 183 1.97 5.42 25.07
N LEU A 184 2.15 6.02 26.26
CA LEU A 184 1.11 6.11 27.25
C LEU A 184 0.29 7.39 27.03
N CYS A 185 -0.98 7.21 26.73
CA CYS A 185 -1.94 8.27 26.49
C CYS A 185 -2.85 8.50 27.72
N ASP A 186 -3.35 9.71 27.87
CA ASP A 186 -4.26 10.04 28.96
C ASP A 186 -5.71 9.65 28.67
N THR A 187 -6.10 9.62 27.37
CA THR A 187 -7.49 9.34 26.94
C THR A 187 -7.54 8.50 25.67
N ASP A 188 -8.72 7.91 25.39
CA ASP A 188 -8.99 7.19 24.16
C ASP A 188 -8.90 8.12 22.91
N GLU A 189 -9.31 9.39 23.06
CA GLU A 189 -9.19 10.39 22.00
C GLU A 189 -7.73 10.67 21.64
N GLU A 190 -6.87 10.75 22.65
CA GLU A 190 -5.43 10.92 22.42
C GLU A 190 -4.82 9.69 21.75
N MET A 191 -5.18 8.47 22.20
CA MET A 191 -4.75 7.23 21.54
C MET A 191 -5.14 7.21 20.06
N ALA A 192 -6.39 7.55 19.74
CA ALA A 192 -6.84 7.60 18.35
C ALA A 192 -6.10 8.67 17.54
N GLY A 193 -5.85 9.85 18.14
CA GLY A 193 -5.11 10.95 17.52
C GLY A 193 -3.66 10.59 17.21
N VAL A 194 -2.95 10.00 18.17
CA VAL A 194 -1.57 9.53 17.99
C VAL A 194 -1.51 8.44 16.93
N SER A 195 -2.44 7.47 16.97
CA SER A 195 -2.51 6.42 15.95
C SER A 195 -2.72 6.98 14.54
N ASP A 196 -3.61 7.95 14.38
CA ASP A 196 -3.84 8.61 13.09
C ASP A 196 -2.63 9.43 12.62
N GLU A 197 -1.83 9.98 13.54
CA GLU A 197 -0.58 10.68 13.21
C GLU A 197 0.50 9.71 12.72
N TYR A 198 0.65 8.55 13.36
CA TYR A 198 1.58 7.50 12.93
C TYR A 198 1.17 6.87 11.60
N ALA A 199 -0.12 6.76 11.33
CA ALA A 199 -0.67 6.23 10.07
C ALA A 199 -0.05 4.88 9.68
N ALA A 200 -0.07 3.93 10.61
CA ALA A 200 0.62 2.66 10.50
C ALA A 200 0.12 1.79 9.33
N GLU A 201 0.99 0.94 8.80
CA GLU A 201 0.64 -0.07 7.81
C GLU A 201 -0.42 -1.03 8.35
N HIS A 202 -0.16 -1.58 9.53
CA HIS A 202 -1.08 -2.48 10.24
C HIS A 202 -1.50 -1.80 11.53
N LEU A 203 -2.80 -1.67 11.75
CA LEU A 203 -3.36 -1.13 12.98
C LEU A 203 -4.27 -2.17 13.62
N GLN A 204 -3.95 -2.56 14.85
CA GLN A 204 -4.81 -3.43 15.66
C GLN A 204 -5.53 -2.61 16.74
N VAL A 205 -6.73 -3.02 17.11
CA VAL A 205 -7.51 -2.42 18.19
C VAL A 205 -7.96 -3.52 19.14
N HIS A 206 -7.46 -3.50 20.37
CA HIS A 206 -7.74 -4.46 21.45
C HIS A 206 -8.26 -3.69 22.65
N THR A 207 -9.53 -3.29 22.62
CA THR A 207 -10.12 -2.44 23.66
C THR A 207 -11.48 -2.92 24.08
N GLY A 208 -11.94 -2.46 25.24
CA GLY A 208 -13.33 -2.66 25.66
C GLY A 208 -14.36 -1.91 24.81
N SER A 209 -13.91 -1.06 23.87
CA SER A 209 -14.76 -0.18 23.06
C SER A 209 -14.28 -0.12 21.59
N ASP A 210 -14.01 -1.26 20.99
CA ASP A 210 -13.45 -1.36 19.61
C ASP A 210 -14.25 -0.59 18.58
N SER A 211 -15.59 -0.59 18.67
CA SER A 211 -16.47 0.16 17.76
C SER A 211 -16.25 1.67 17.86
N TRP A 212 -15.94 2.18 19.04
CA TRP A 212 -15.66 3.60 19.22
C TRP A 212 -14.41 4.03 18.42
N PHE A 213 -13.36 3.21 18.44
CA PHE A 213 -12.15 3.43 17.65
C PHE A 213 -12.39 3.27 16.16
N THR A 214 -13.08 2.20 15.75
CA THR A 214 -13.39 1.92 14.33
C THR A 214 -14.12 3.07 13.65
N ASP A 215 -15.00 3.75 14.37
CA ASP A 215 -15.78 4.90 13.87
C ASP A 215 -14.94 6.19 13.73
N ARG A 216 -13.77 6.26 14.36
CA ARG A 216 -12.96 7.50 14.47
C ARG A 216 -11.63 7.44 13.74
N LEU A 217 -10.99 6.27 13.73
CA LEU A 217 -9.71 6.08 13.06
C LEU A 217 -9.81 6.29 11.55
N LYS A 218 -8.81 6.93 10.96
CA LYS A 218 -8.83 7.35 9.55
C LYS A 218 -7.59 6.90 8.78
N ASN A 219 -6.44 6.85 9.45
CA ASN A 219 -5.14 6.72 8.80
C ASN A 219 -4.48 5.38 9.16
N TYR A 220 -4.76 4.36 8.37
CA TYR A 220 -4.15 3.03 8.50
C TYR A 220 -4.13 2.31 7.13
N GLY A 221 -3.22 1.38 6.96
CA GLY A 221 -3.21 0.53 5.78
C GLY A 221 -4.28 -0.57 5.88
N SER A 222 -4.29 -1.30 6.99
CA SER A 222 -5.34 -2.29 7.32
C SER A 222 -5.64 -2.25 8.81
N LEU A 223 -6.93 -2.33 9.16
CA LEU A 223 -7.43 -2.32 10.53
C LEU A 223 -7.86 -3.74 10.93
N PHE A 224 -7.37 -4.18 12.10
CA PHE A 224 -7.69 -5.46 12.74
C PHE A 224 -8.41 -5.16 14.06
N VAL A 225 -9.60 -5.67 14.21
CA VAL A 225 -10.49 -5.31 15.32
C VAL A 225 -10.74 -6.52 16.21
N GLY A 226 -10.41 -6.38 17.50
CA GLY A 226 -10.55 -7.42 18.51
C GLY A 226 -9.36 -8.36 18.60
N GLU A 227 -9.22 -9.01 19.75
CA GLU A 227 -8.13 -9.99 20.03
C GLU A 227 -8.20 -11.25 19.16
N GLU A 228 -9.36 -11.54 18.57
CA GLU A 228 -9.58 -12.70 17.73
C GLU A 228 -8.99 -12.55 16.33
N THR A 229 -8.47 -11.37 15.97
CA THR A 229 -7.81 -11.15 14.69
C THR A 229 -6.38 -10.67 14.87
N THR A 230 -5.52 -11.00 13.91
CA THR A 230 -4.11 -10.60 13.90
C THR A 230 -3.62 -10.33 12.49
N VAL A 231 -2.53 -9.58 12.37
CA VAL A 231 -1.82 -9.34 11.11
C VAL A 231 -1.47 -10.64 10.40
N ALA A 232 -1.07 -11.68 11.14
CA ALA A 232 -0.73 -12.97 10.57
C ALA A 232 -1.87 -13.63 9.79
N TYR A 233 -3.12 -13.40 10.19
CA TYR A 233 -4.29 -13.89 9.44
C TYR A 233 -4.50 -13.07 8.16
N GLY A 234 -4.36 -11.75 8.24
CA GLY A 234 -4.41 -10.85 7.09
C GLY A 234 -3.39 -11.19 6.02
N ASP A 235 -2.18 -11.47 6.45
CA ASP A 235 -1.08 -11.92 5.60
C ASP A 235 -1.39 -13.21 4.82
N LYS A 236 -2.07 -14.16 5.47
CA LYS A 236 -2.11 -15.53 4.97
C LYS A 236 -3.47 -15.98 4.45
N CYS A 237 -4.56 -15.69 5.16
CA CYS A 237 -5.82 -16.41 4.94
C CYS A 237 -7.11 -15.64 5.17
N SER A 238 -7.12 -14.41 5.69
CA SER A 238 -8.37 -13.66 5.91
C SER A 238 -8.94 -13.00 4.64
N GLY A 239 -8.19 -13.00 3.54
CA GLY A 239 -8.68 -12.63 2.21
C GLY A 239 -8.54 -11.16 1.82
N THR A 240 -8.23 -10.26 2.73
CA THR A 240 -7.94 -8.86 2.41
C THR A 240 -6.61 -8.71 1.67
N ASN A 241 -6.48 -7.69 0.81
CA ASN A 241 -5.20 -7.41 0.18
C ASN A 241 -4.22 -6.84 1.22
N HIS A 242 -3.04 -7.41 1.30
CA HIS A 242 -2.03 -7.09 2.30
C HIS A 242 -0.77 -6.42 1.70
N ILE A 243 -0.91 -5.78 0.53
CA ILE A 243 0.10 -4.89 -0.03
C ILE A 243 -0.28 -3.48 0.38
N LEU A 244 0.25 -3.07 1.52
CA LEU A 244 -0.21 -1.93 2.29
C LEU A 244 0.80 -0.77 2.27
N PRO A 245 0.36 0.46 2.57
CA PRO A 245 1.23 1.62 2.63
C PRO A 245 2.04 1.64 3.94
N THR A 246 3.30 2.07 3.87
CA THR A 246 4.18 2.25 5.01
C THR A 246 4.68 3.69 5.08
N LYS A 247 5.38 4.07 6.18
CA LYS A 247 6.00 5.38 6.36
C LYS A 247 5.02 6.54 6.21
N GLY A 248 3.88 6.40 6.86
CA GLY A 248 2.83 7.43 6.86
C GLY A 248 2.07 7.55 5.54
N ALA A 249 2.31 6.69 4.55
CA ALA A 249 1.56 6.75 3.30
C ALA A 249 0.07 6.40 3.47
N ALA A 250 -0.31 5.83 4.61
CA ALA A 250 -1.70 5.60 4.97
C ALA A 250 -2.52 6.91 5.14
N HIS A 251 -1.88 8.06 5.25
CA HIS A 251 -2.56 9.37 5.17
C HIS A 251 -3.25 9.63 3.83
N TYR A 252 -2.87 8.95 2.74
CA TYR A 252 -3.43 9.21 1.41
C TYR A 252 -3.76 7.97 0.59
N THR A 253 -3.44 6.77 1.07
CA THR A 253 -3.72 5.52 0.34
C THR A 253 -3.91 4.34 1.30
N GLY A 254 -4.88 3.47 1.02
CA GLY A 254 -5.10 2.21 1.77
C GLY A 254 -4.38 1.00 1.15
N GLY A 255 -3.42 1.21 0.24
CA GLY A 255 -2.67 0.12 -0.38
C GLY A 255 -3.19 -0.33 -1.74
N LEU A 256 -2.86 -1.57 -2.10
CA LEU A 256 -3.19 -2.13 -3.40
C LEU A 256 -4.66 -2.57 -3.44
N SER A 257 -5.35 -2.08 -4.43
CA SER A 257 -6.74 -2.44 -4.72
C SER A 257 -6.97 -2.46 -6.23
N VAL A 258 -8.15 -2.90 -6.67
CA VAL A 258 -8.59 -2.85 -8.08
C VAL A 258 -8.41 -1.46 -8.67
N HIS A 259 -8.67 -0.40 -7.90
CA HIS A 259 -8.52 0.99 -8.36
C HIS A 259 -7.11 1.34 -8.84
N LYS A 260 -6.06 0.70 -8.31
CA LYS A 260 -4.68 0.95 -8.74
C LYS A 260 -4.40 0.53 -10.18
N TYR A 261 -5.19 -0.41 -10.70
CA TYR A 261 -5.09 -0.88 -12.09
C TYR A 261 -6.04 -0.14 -13.03
N MET A 262 -6.93 0.69 -12.50
CA MET A 262 -7.89 1.46 -13.27
C MET A 262 -7.39 2.89 -13.49
N LYS A 263 -7.72 3.47 -14.63
CA LYS A 263 -7.55 4.90 -14.85
C LYS A 263 -8.89 5.58 -15.05
N ILE A 264 -9.07 6.71 -14.41
CA ILE A 264 -10.23 7.56 -14.60
C ILE A 264 -9.96 8.45 -15.80
N VAL A 265 -10.86 8.43 -16.78
CA VAL A 265 -10.81 9.30 -17.95
C VAL A 265 -12.14 10.02 -18.07
N THR A 266 -12.10 11.23 -18.64
CA THR A 266 -13.28 12.04 -18.90
C THR A 266 -13.59 12.07 -20.39
N THR A 267 -14.89 12.10 -20.72
CA THR A 267 -15.38 12.31 -22.09
C THR A 267 -16.29 13.51 -22.07
N GLN A 268 -16.07 14.46 -23.00
CA GLN A 268 -16.90 15.65 -23.13
C GLN A 268 -17.59 15.65 -24.50
N ARG A 269 -18.88 15.89 -24.49
CA ARG A 269 -19.70 16.08 -25.68
C ARG A 269 -20.60 17.28 -25.47
N MET A 270 -20.63 18.18 -26.45
CA MET A 270 -21.46 19.37 -26.43
C MET A 270 -22.42 19.38 -27.60
N THR A 271 -23.65 19.84 -27.38
CA THR A 271 -24.59 20.08 -28.47
C THR A 271 -24.27 21.37 -29.20
N ARG A 272 -24.83 21.53 -30.40
CA ARG A 272 -24.67 22.78 -31.17
C ARG A 272 -25.24 23.98 -30.38
N GLU A 273 -26.43 23.78 -29.80
CA GLU A 273 -27.14 24.82 -29.03
C GLU A 273 -26.33 25.29 -27.81
N ALA A 274 -25.71 24.38 -27.08
CA ALA A 274 -24.88 24.70 -25.91
C ALA A 274 -23.67 25.61 -26.26
N ASN A 275 -23.21 25.64 -27.52
CA ASN A 275 -22.16 26.58 -27.94
C ASN A 275 -22.57 28.04 -27.80
N ARG A 276 -23.86 28.40 -27.90
CA ARG A 276 -24.34 29.77 -27.70
C ARG A 276 -23.97 30.33 -26.32
N GLU A 277 -24.02 29.48 -25.28
CA GLU A 277 -23.75 29.87 -23.89
C GLU A 277 -22.28 29.72 -23.56
N VAL A 278 -21.69 28.57 -23.92
CA VAL A 278 -20.34 28.21 -23.50
C VAL A 278 -19.24 28.88 -24.29
N ALA A 279 -19.40 29.04 -25.62
CA ALA A 279 -18.33 29.55 -26.47
C ALA A 279 -17.99 31.02 -26.24
N PRO A 280 -18.96 31.96 -26.01
CA PRO A 280 -18.63 33.34 -25.69
C PRO A 280 -17.85 33.50 -24.37
N ALA A 281 -18.25 32.71 -23.34
CA ALA A 281 -17.55 32.70 -22.05
C ALA A 281 -16.13 32.13 -22.19
N SER A 282 -15.97 31.04 -22.91
CA SER A 282 -14.68 30.38 -23.18
C SER A 282 -13.75 31.36 -23.97
N ALA A 283 -14.24 32.03 -24.99
CA ALA A 283 -13.45 32.99 -25.77
C ALA A 283 -12.96 34.17 -24.91
N ARG A 284 -13.83 34.71 -24.04
CA ARG A 284 -13.46 35.82 -23.14
C ARG A 284 -12.41 35.40 -22.11
N ILE A 285 -12.60 34.26 -21.45
CA ILE A 285 -11.63 33.73 -20.49
C ILE A 285 -10.29 33.47 -21.17
N SER A 286 -10.30 32.82 -22.33
CA SER A 286 -9.07 32.54 -23.10
C SER A 286 -8.30 33.83 -23.46
N ARG A 287 -9.00 34.91 -23.82
CA ARG A 287 -8.34 36.18 -24.10
C ARG A 287 -7.77 36.86 -22.86
N LEU A 288 -8.47 36.75 -21.72
CA LEU A 288 -7.93 37.20 -20.41
C LEU A 288 -6.64 36.48 -20.04
N GLU A 289 -6.53 35.20 -20.41
CA GLU A 289 -5.34 34.38 -20.20
C GLU A 289 -4.27 34.55 -21.29
N GLY A 290 -4.51 35.40 -22.28
CA GLY A 290 -3.60 35.62 -23.44
C GLY A 290 -3.60 34.47 -24.45
N MET A 291 -4.61 33.57 -24.39
CA MET A 291 -4.69 32.37 -25.23
C MET A 291 -5.59 32.58 -26.45
N GLU A 292 -5.18 33.43 -27.38
CA GLU A 292 -5.98 33.84 -28.55
C GLU A 292 -6.37 32.65 -29.45
N ALA A 293 -5.52 31.63 -29.60
CA ALA A 293 -5.87 30.44 -30.38
C ALA A 293 -7.04 29.66 -29.76
N HIS A 294 -7.10 29.61 -28.44
CA HIS A 294 -8.24 29.00 -27.72
C HIS A 294 -9.51 29.85 -27.91
N ALA A 295 -9.40 31.17 -27.81
CA ALA A 295 -10.52 32.05 -28.05
C ALA A 295 -11.07 31.88 -29.47
N ARG A 296 -10.21 31.89 -30.49
CA ARG A 296 -10.60 31.66 -31.90
C ARG A 296 -11.23 30.28 -32.12
N SER A 297 -10.81 29.26 -31.35
CA SER A 297 -11.43 27.94 -31.39
C SER A 297 -12.91 27.95 -30.94
N SER A 298 -13.26 28.83 -30.01
CA SER A 298 -14.65 29.09 -29.61
C SER A 298 -15.40 29.93 -30.66
N ASP A 299 -14.82 31.02 -31.09
CA ASP A 299 -15.41 31.97 -32.07
C ASP A 299 -15.76 31.28 -33.40
N VAL A 300 -14.90 30.40 -33.89
CA VAL A 300 -15.15 29.70 -35.16
C VAL A 300 -16.39 28.82 -35.13
N ARG A 301 -16.70 28.24 -33.94
CA ARG A 301 -17.90 27.44 -33.74
C ARG A 301 -19.15 28.33 -33.76
N LEU A 302 -19.11 29.46 -33.10
CA LEU A 302 -20.19 30.47 -33.16
C LEU A 302 -20.47 30.90 -34.56
N ARG A 303 -19.45 31.36 -35.30
CA ARG A 303 -19.59 31.76 -36.71
C ARG A 303 -20.12 30.67 -37.61
N LYS A 304 -19.70 29.42 -37.36
CA LYS A 304 -20.16 28.27 -38.17
C LYS A 304 -21.61 27.91 -37.91
N TYR A 305 -22.00 27.88 -36.62
CA TYR A 305 -23.31 27.35 -36.26
C TYR A 305 -24.39 28.40 -36.14
N PHE A 306 -24.00 29.66 -35.93
CA PHE A 306 -24.89 30.80 -35.72
C PHE A 306 -24.40 32.04 -36.50
N PRO A 307 -24.28 31.95 -37.86
CA PRO A 307 -23.65 32.98 -38.67
C PRO A 307 -24.37 34.34 -38.66
N ASN A 308 -25.64 34.35 -38.26
CA ASN A 308 -26.49 35.55 -38.22
C ASN A 308 -26.64 36.14 -36.80
N GLU A 309 -25.92 35.62 -35.81
CA GLU A 309 -25.97 36.09 -34.42
C GLU A 309 -24.66 36.80 -34.04
N ASN A 310 -24.79 37.86 -33.23
CA ASN A 310 -23.65 38.58 -32.65
C ASN A 310 -23.45 38.09 -31.19
N PHE A 311 -22.22 37.72 -30.85
CA PHE A 311 -21.85 37.23 -29.55
C PHE A 311 -20.80 38.11 -28.84
#